data_e0fb6b3482b5213636f05e90d3123661
#
_entry.id   e0fb6b3482b5213636f05e90d3123661
#
_cell.length_a   1.000
_cell.length_b   1.000
_cell.length_c   1.000
_cell.angle_alpha   90.00
_cell.angle_beta   90.00
_cell.angle_gamma   90.00
#
_symmetry.space_group_name_H-M   'P 1'
#
loop_
_entity.id
_entity.type
_entity.pdbx_description
1 polymer ?
#
loop_
_entity_poly.entity_id
_entity_poly.type
_entity_poly.pdbx_seq_one_letter_code
_entity_poly.pdbx_strand_id
1 'polypeptide(L)'
;MKKQYKLIALLTFIVQITQAQFTLDAEFRPRTEFRNGFGSIIPDTAEPGFGISTRARLNAGYTAEMYKVYLSFQDVMVWGENRQILPYDQNNSFAVFQAWAELKLANAWVTKIGRQVLSYDDQRILGGLDWAQQGRNHDAALIKYAKDGLTLDFAFAFNQDYSHPT
;
A
#
# COMPACT_ATOMS: atom_id res chain seq x y z
N MET A 1 9.53 -40.51 22.12
CA MET A 1 10.49 -39.49 22.53
C MET A 1 11.08 -38.67 21.36
N LYS A 2 11.73 -39.25 20.37
CA LYS A 2 12.36 -38.46 19.23
C LYS A 2 11.41 -37.54 18.47
N LYS A 3 10.11 -37.85 18.32
CA LYS A 3 9.12 -36.97 17.65
C LYS A 3 8.78 -35.70 18.47
N GLN A 4 8.76 -35.82 19.79
CA GLN A 4 8.46 -34.69 20.69
C GLN A 4 9.57 -33.63 20.67
N TYR A 5 10.84 -34.06 20.65
CA TYR A 5 11.98 -33.11 20.53
C TYR A 5 11.98 -32.37 19.20
N LYS A 6 11.57 -33.04 18.10
CA LYS A 6 11.45 -32.36 16.78
C LYS A 6 10.33 -31.32 16.80
N LEU A 7 9.20 -31.62 17.45
CA LEU A 7 8.10 -30.67 17.58
C LEU A 7 8.47 -29.46 18.46
N ILE A 8 9.16 -29.73 19.58
CA ILE A 8 9.65 -28.67 20.47
C ILE A 8 10.69 -27.81 19.76
N ALA A 9 11.64 -28.42 19.04
CA ALA A 9 12.63 -27.67 18.25
C ALA A 9 11.99 -26.83 17.15
N LEU A 10 10.95 -27.34 16.48
CA LEU A 10 10.19 -26.59 15.48
C LEU A 10 9.43 -25.41 16.12
N LEU A 11 8.77 -25.64 17.26
CA LEU A 11 8.08 -24.59 18.01
C LEU A 11 9.06 -23.51 18.51
N THR A 12 10.21 -23.92 19.04
CA THR A 12 11.26 -22.97 19.49
C THR A 12 11.83 -22.17 18.31
N PHE A 13 11.99 -22.80 17.15
CA PHE A 13 12.45 -22.09 15.93
C PHE A 13 11.41 -21.10 15.44
N ILE A 14 10.12 -21.44 15.49
CA ILE A 14 9.03 -20.51 15.13
C ILE A 14 8.98 -19.31 16.10
N VAL A 15 9.17 -19.52 17.39
CA VAL A 15 9.23 -18.44 18.39
C VAL A 15 10.41 -17.48 18.18
N GLN A 16 11.52 -17.96 17.66
CA GLN A 16 12.69 -17.12 17.32
C GLN A 16 12.42 -16.18 16.13
N ILE A 17 11.55 -16.59 15.20
CA ILE A 17 11.16 -15.75 14.03
C ILE A 17 10.24 -14.59 14.45
N THR A 18 9.56 -14.69 15.59
CA THR A 18 8.65 -13.66 16.11
C THR A 18 9.36 -12.50 16.85
N GLN A 19 10.67 -12.48 16.91
CA GLN A 19 11.44 -11.38 17.53
C GLN A 19 11.39 -10.12 16.64
N ALA A 20 10.30 -9.37 16.76
CA ALA A 20 10.19 -7.91 16.56
C ALA A 20 10.60 -7.29 15.21
N GLN A 21 11.02 -8.04 14.20
CA GLN A 21 11.47 -7.49 12.91
C GLN A 21 10.43 -7.62 11.80
N PHE A 22 9.45 -8.52 11.97
CA PHE A 22 8.40 -8.75 10.98
C PHE A 22 7.06 -8.21 11.49
N THR A 23 6.39 -7.45 10.62
CA THR A 23 5.02 -6.95 10.86
C THR A 23 4.09 -7.49 9.79
N LEU A 24 2.90 -7.89 10.20
CA LEU A 24 1.81 -8.26 9.31
C LEU A 24 0.54 -7.63 9.84
N ASP A 25 -0.11 -6.84 9.00
CA ASP A 25 -1.40 -6.24 9.31
C ASP A 25 -2.34 -6.30 8.11
N ALA A 26 -3.63 -6.16 8.36
CA ALA A 26 -4.66 -6.13 7.34
C ALA A 26 -5.61 -4.97 7.59
N GLU A 27 -6.05 -4.35 6.51
CA GLU A 27 -7.09 -3.33 6.52
C GLU A 27 -8.29 -3.85 5.73
N PHE A 28 -9.48 -3.72 6.32
CA PHE A 28 -10.74 -3.96 5.64
C PHE A 28 -11.64 -2.75 5.82
N ARG A 29 -11.93 -2.03 4.72
CA ARG A 29 -12.66 -0.77 4.74
C ARG A 29 -13.85 -0.78 3.79
N PRO A 30 -15.02 -1.23 4.22
CA PRO A 30 -16.26 -1.03 3.49
C PRO A 30 -16.68 0.44 3.55
N ARG A 31 -17.23 0.97 2.46
CA ARG A 31 -17.74 2.33 2.36
C ARG A 31 -19.03 2.37 1.57
N THR A 32 -20.08 2.87 2.21
CA THR A 32 -21.37 3.13 1.57
C THR A 32 -21.45 4.62 1.20
N GLU A 33 -21.81 4.92 -0.02
CA GLU A 33 -21.93 6.29 -0.53
C GLU A 33 -23.30 6.51 -1.17
N PHE A 34 -23.90 7.62 -0.78
CA PHE A 34 -25.05 8.19 -1.47
C PHE A 34 -24.59 9.49 -2.13
N ARG A 35 -24.73 9.58 -3.46
CA ARG A 35 -24.25 10.71 -4.25
C ARG A 35 -25.39 11.38 -4.96
N ASN A 36 -25.57 12.68 -4.70
CA ASN A 36 -26.54 13.52 -5.40
C ASN A 36 -25.82 14.82 -5.82
N GLY A 37 -25.24 14.83 -7.03
CA GLY A 37 -24.52 15.99 -7.56
C GLY A 37 -23.14 16.22 -6.97
N PHE A 38 -22.46 15.21 -6.45
CA PHE A 38 -21.10 15.36 -5.94
C PHE A 38 -20.09 15.70 -7.05
N GLY A 39 -19.42 16.83 -6.91
CA GLY A 39 -18.35 17.27 -7.82
C GLY A 39 -18.84 17.87 -9.14
N SER A 40 -20.13 17.89 -9.43
CA SER A 40 -20.71 18.53 -10.62
C SER A 40 -22.14 18.97 -10.37
N ILE A 41 -22.60 19.97 -11.12
CA ILE A 41 -24.02 20.33 -11.19
C ILE A 41 -24.71 19.29 -12.03
N ILE A 42 -25.73 18.66 -11.49
CA ILE A 42 -26.53 17.64 -12.20
C ILE A 42 -27.90 18.23 -12.60
N PRO A 43 -28.50 17.75 -13.70
CA PRO A 43 -29.86 18.09 -14.08
C PRO A 43 -30.87 17.66 -13.00
N ASP A 44 -31.99 18.38 -12.87
CA ASP A 44 -33.07 18.04 -11.93
C ASP A 44 -33.67 16.63 -12.18
N THR A 45 -33.45 16.10 -13.36
CA THR A 45 -33.93 14.74 -13.77
C THR A 45 -32.93 13.63 -13.41
N ALA A 46 -31.75 13.96 -12.89
CA ALA A 46 -30.77 12.94 -12.55
C ALA A 46 -31.13 12.26 -11.22
N GLU A 47 -31.14 10.95 -11.23
CA GLU A 47 -31.36 10.15 -10.02
C GLU A 47 -30.09 10.09 -9.16
N PRO A 48 -30.24 10.12 -7.82
CA PRO A 48 -29.12 9.93 -6.92
C PRO A 48 -28.45 8.56 -7.09
N GLY A 49 -27.13 8.53 -7.04
CA GLY A 49 -26.39 7.29 -7.06
C GLY A 49 -26.21 6.71 -5.64
N PHE A 50 -26.37 5.40 -5.51
CA PHE A 50 -26.06 4.66 -4.29
C PHE A 50 -25.05 3.56 -4.64
N GLY A 51 -23.99 3.43 -3.82
CA GLY A 51 -22.98 2.42 -4.04
C GLY A 51 -22.31 1.97 -2.74
N ILE A 52 -21.84 0.74 -2.75
CA ILE A 52 -20.99 0.18 -1.68
C ILE A 52 -19.69 -0.28 -2.32
N SER A 53 -18.59 0.19 -1.79
CA SER A 53 -17.25 -0.23 -2.19
C SER A 53 -16.47 -0.74 -0.99
N THR A 54 -15.52 -1.64 -1.23
CA THR A 54 -14.67 -2.19 -0.18
C THR A 54 -13.22 -2.14 -0.63
N ARG A 55 -12.35 -1.66 0.26
CA ARG A 55 -10.90 -1.83 0.14
C ARG A 55 -10.44 -2.89 1.13
N ALA A 56 -9.70 -3.87 0.64
CA ALA A 56 -8.95 -4.82 1.45
C ALA A 56 -7.46 -4.61 1.18
N ARG A 57 -6.64 -4.52 2.24
CA ARG A 57 -5.18 -4.48 2.14
C ARG A 57 -4.55 -5.50 3.06
N LEU A 58 -3.49 -6.14 2.59
CA LEU A 58 -2.61 -6.96 3.38
C LEU A 58 -1.21 -6.37 3.32
N ASN A 59 -0.69 -5.98 4.48
CA ASN A 59 0.59 -5.31 4.61
C ASN A 59 1.58 -6.23 5.31
N ALA A 60 2.80 -6.33 4.77
CA ALA A 60 3.90 -7.07 5.34
C ALA A 60 5.15 -6.21 5.38
N GLY A 61 5.78 -6.13 6.53
CA GLY A 61 6.99 -5.36 6.74
C GLY A 61 8.08 -6.19 7.41
N TYR A 62 9.31 -5.94 7.04
CA TYR A 62 10.49 -6.47 7.72
C TYR A 62 11.49 -5.35 7.96
N THR A 63 11.96 -5.23 9.21
CA THR A 63 12.92 -4.22 9.61
C THR A 63 14.17 -4.89 10.20
N ALA A 64 15.30 -4.66 9.56
CA ALA A 64 16.63 -5.01 10.07
C ALA A 64 17.41 -3.74 10.46
N GLU A 65 18.57 -3.89 11.02
CA GLU A 65 19.43 -2.77 11.44
C GLU A 65 19.80 -1.83 10.27
N MET A 66 20.12 -2.41 9.11
CA MET A 66 20.61 -1.70 7.94
C MET A 66 19.58 -1.50 6.84
N TYR A 67 18.44 -2.19 6.88
CA TYR A 67 17.43 -2.12 5.83
C TYR A 67 16.02 -2.38 6.35
N LYS A 68 15.05 -1.90 5.57
CA LYS A 68 13.62 -2.23 5.73
C LYS A 68 13.05 -2.65 4.39
N VAL A 69 12.12 -3.57 4.41
CA VAL A 69 11.33 -3.99 3.24
C VAL A 69 9.85 -3.92 3.60
N TYR A 70 9.05 -3.47 2.66
CA TYR A 70 7.61 -3.37 2.85
C TYR A 70 6.86 -3.76 1.59
N LEU A 71 5.81 -4.55 1.77
CA LEU A 71 4.87 -4.99 0.74
C LEU A 71 3.45 -4.69 1.20
N SER A 72 2.64 -4.18 0.29
CA SER A 72 1.21 -3.97 0.50
C SER A 72 0.45 -4.42 -0.75
N PHE A 73 -0.36 -5.44 -0.59
CA PHE A 73 -1.32 -5.88 -1.59
C PHE A 73 -2.66 -5.24 -1.31
N GLN A 74 -3.34 -4.83 -2.36
CA GLN A 74 -4.63 -4.17 -2.27
C GLN A 74 -5.61 -4.75 -3.25
N ASP A 75 -6.86 -4.88 -2.82
CA ASP A 75 -8.01 -5.06 -3.69
C ASP A 75 -9.08 -4.00 -3.37
N VAL A 76 -9.68 -3.44 -4.42
CA VAL A 76 -10.78 -2.48 -4.32
C VAL A 76 -11.92 -2.97 -5.18
N MET A 77 -13.02 -3.32 -4.56
CA MET A 77 -14.19 -3.88 -5.23
C MET A 77 -15.43 -3.02 -5.00
N VAL A 78 -16.31 -2.99 -5.98
CA VAL A 78 -17.65 -2.43 -5.88
C VAL A 78 -18.67 -3.57 -5.79
N TRP A 79 -19.56 -3.52 -4.82
CA TRP A 79 -20.53 -4.59 -4.60
C TRP A 79 -21.50 -4.68 -5.78
N GLY A 80 -21.68 -5.89 -6.31
CA GLY A 80 -22.55 -6.15 -7.46
C GLY A 80 -21.90 -5.85 -8.83
N GLU A 81 -20.65 -5.37 -8.87
CA GLU A 81 -19.93 -5.10 -10.13
C GLU A 81 -19.68 -6.38 -10.93
N ASN A 82 -19.33 -7.46 -10.24
CA ASN A 82 -19.15 -8.78 -10.83
C ASN A 82 -20.39 -9.65 -10.67
N ARG A 83 -20.65 -10.50 -11.67
CA ARG A 83 -21.69 -11.53 -11.57
C ARG A 83 -21.31 -12.56 -10.52
N GLN A 84 -22.32 -13.16 -9.84
CA GLN A 84 -22.08 -14.15 -8.77
C GLN A 84 -21.39 -15.44 -9.26
N ILE A 85 -21.63 -15.81 -10.52
CA ILE A 85 -21.04 -17.02 -11.11
C ILE A 85 -20.26 -16.60 -12.34
N LEU A 86 -18.95 -16.44 -12.19
CA LEU A 86 -18.02 -16.10 -13.27
C LEU A 86 -16.85 -17.10 -13.26
N PRO A 87 -16.38 -17.53 -14.43
CA PRO A 87 -15.17 -18.32 -14.55
C PRO A 87 -13.91 -17.50 -14.20
N TYR A 88 -14.01 -16.17 -14.25
CA TYR A 88 -12.94 -15.22 -13.92
C TYR A 88 -13.56 -13.86 -13.55
N ASP A 89 -12.84 -13.08 -12.76
CA ASP A 89 -13.20 -11.72 -12.40
C ASP A 89 -12.86 -10.77 -13.56
N GLN A 90 -13.86 -10.11 -14.13
CA GLN A 90 -13.67 -9.16 -15.24
C GLN A 90 -13.23 -7.77 -14.77
N ASN A 91 -13.55 -7.41 -13.53
CA ASN A 91 -13.28 -6.09 -12.95
C ASN A 91 -12.28 -6.21 -11.80
N ASN A 92 -11.26 -7.06 -11.98
CA ASN A 92 -10.24 -7.28 -10.97
C ASN A 92 -9.40 -6.01 -10.76
N SER A 93 -9.39 -5.51 -9.54
CA SER A 93 -8.60 -4.36 -9.11
C SER A 93 -7.44 -4.75 -8.19
N PHE A 94 -7.15 -6.05 -8.05
CA PHE A 94 -6.04 -6.50 -7.25
C PHE A 94 -4.71 -5.94 -7.76
N ALA A 95 -3.98 -5.29 -6.87
CA ALA A 95 -2.74 -4.61 -7.21
C ALA A 95 -1.72 -4.66 -6.06
N VAL A 96 -0.46 -4.51 -6.43
CA VAL A 96 0.59 -4.16 -5.48
C VAL A 96 0.50 -2.66 -5.20
N PHE A 97 -0.02 -2.30 -4.01
CA PHE A 97 -0.18 -0.91 -3.61
C PHE A 97 1.16 -0.28 -3.21
N GLN A 98 1.99 -1.01 -2.47
CA GLN A 98 3.36 -0.61 -2.15
C GLN A 98 4.30 -1.82 -2.23
N ALA A 99 5.51 -1.60 -2.73
CA ALA A 99 6.60 -2.56 -2.74
C ALA A 99 7.92 -1.79 -2.77
N TRP A 100 8.57 -1.64 -1.63
CA TRP A 100 9.79 -0.85 -1.53
C TRP A 100 10.80 -1.44 -0.54
N ALA A 101 12.06 -1.08 -0.76
CA ALA A 101 13.14 -1.32 0.17
C ALA A 101 13.79 0.02 0.58
N GLU A 102 14.15 0.13 1.85
CA GLU A 102 14.90 1.24 2.42
C GLU A 102 16.23 0.72 2.93
N LEU A 103 17.33 1.42 2.63
CA LEU A 103 18.69 1.04 3.00
C LEU A 103 19.38 2.22 3.70
N LYS A 104 20.02 1.99 4.84
CA LYS A 104 20.91 2.94 5.48
C LYS A 104 22.24 2.94 4.73
N LEU A 105 22.61 4.07 4.13
CA LEU A 105 23.86 4.23 3.40
C LEU A 105 25.01 4.69 4.33
N ALA A 106 24.68 5.57 5.27
CA ALA A 106 25.58 6.13 6.28
C ALA A 106 24.76 6.68 7.45
N ASN A 107 25.42 7.22 8.48
CA ASN A 107 24.73 7.69 9.71
C ASN A 107 23.61 8.71 9.48
N ALA A 108 23.68 9.49 8.39
CA ALA A 108 22.68 10.52 8.09
C ALA A 108 21.93 10.26 6.78
N TRP A 109 22.32 9.26 6.01
CA TRP A 109 21.81 9.02 4.67
C TRP A 109 21.06 7.69 4.56
N VAL A 110 19.89 7.76 3.95
CA VAL A 110 19.03 6.61 3.67
C VAL A 110 18.57 6.70 2.22
N THR A 111 18.49 5.58 1.53
CA THR A 111 17.78 5.48 0.24
C THR A 111 16.56 4.60 0.37
N LYS A 112 15.47 4.96 -0.32
CA LYS A 112 14.23 4.18 -0.39
C LYS A 112 13.80 4.04 -1.84
N ILE A 113 13.67 2.83 -2.33
CA ILE A 113 13.43 2.54 -3.75
C ILE A 113 12.25 1.59 -3.89
N GLY A 114 11.38 1.87 -4.85
CA GLY A 114 10.23 1.05 -5.22
C GLY A 114 8.92 1.80 -5.21
N ARG A 115 7.82 1.05 -5.33
CA ARG A 115 6.47 1.61 -5.31
C ARG A 115 6.10 2.01 -3.89
N GLN A 116 5.82 3.28 -3.68
CA GLN A 116 5.65 3.85 -2.36
C GLN A 116 4.68 5.04 -2.36
N VAL A 117 4.09 5.29 -1.21
CA VAL A 117 3.35 6.54 -0.96
C VAL A 117 4.37 7.64 -0.66
N LEU A 118 4.24 8.78 -1.34
CA LEU A 118 4.92 10.02 -1.00
C LEU A 118 3.91 10.90 -0.26
N SER A 119 4.20 11.19 1.00
CA SER A 119 3.31 11.97 1.86
C SER A 119 4.15 12.91 2.71
N TYR A 120 3.93 14.20 2.55
CA TYR A 120 4.65 15.26 3.24
C TYR A 120 3.69 16.27 3.83
N ASP A 121 4.04 16.79 5.00
CA ASP A 121 3.30 17.82 5.72
C ASP A 121 1.78 17.51 5.84
N ASP A 122 0.96 18.45 5.44
CA ASP A 122 -0.51 18.35 5.44
C ASP A 122 -1.09 17.73 4.15
N GLN A 123 -0.24 17.11 3.32
CA GLN A 123 -0.60 16.39 2.09
C GLN A 123 -1.23 17.25 0.98
N ARG A 124 -1.04 18.57 0.98
CA ARG A 124 -1.59 19.46 -0.06
C ARG A 124 -0.94 19.24 -1.42
N ILE A 125 0.35 18.95 -1.44
CA ILE A 125 1.12 18.75 -2.68
C ILE A 125 1.36 17.27 -2.92
N LEU A 126 1.98 16.59 -1.96
CA LEU A 126 2.25 15.16 -2.00
C LEU A 126 1.52 14.46 -0.87
N GLY A 127 0.61 13.57 -1.22
CA GLY A 127 -0.19 12.83 -0.24
C GLY A 127 -0.67 11.49 -0.77
N GLY A 128 -0.98 10.58 0.14
CA GLY A 128 -1.40 9.21 -0.16
C GLY A 128 -2.83 9.11 -0.68
N LEU A 129 -3.63 10.18 -0.65
CA LEU A 129 -5.06 10.17 -0.99
C LEU A 129 -5.82 9.04 -0.30
N ASP A 130 -5.55 8.80 0.97
CA ASP A 130 -6.12 7.64 1.67
C ASP A 130 -7.64 7.73 1.86
N TRP A 131 -8.23 8.89 1.71
CA TRP A 131 -9.67 9.09 1.64
C TRP A 131 -10.30 8.45 0.39
N ALA A 132 -9.57 8.33 -0.73
CA ALA A 132 -9.99 7.55 -1.89
C ALA A 132 -9.83 6.05 -1.62
N GLN A 133 -10.64 5.21 -2.28
CA GLN A 133 -10.53 3.77 -2.08
C GLN A 133 -9.18 3.22 -2.57
N GLN A 134 -8.69 3.69 -3.70
CA GLN A 134 -7.45 3.21 -4.33
C GLN A 134 -6.20 3.72 -3.60
N GLY A 135 -6.25 4.97 -3.09
CA GLY A 135 -5.05 5.67 -2.62
C GLY A 135 -4.13 6.10 -3.77
N ARG A 136 -2.97 6.67 -3.45
CA ARG A 136 -1.96 7.10 -4.42
C ARG A 136 -0.60 6.54 -4.05
N ASN A 137 0.12 6.04 -5.05
CA ASN A 137 1.51 5.62 -4.94
C ASN A 137 2.34 6.14 -6.11
N HIS A 138 3.66 6.02 -5.99
CA HIS A 138 4.64 6.41 -6.99
C HIS A 138 5.72 5.35 -7.09
N ASP A 139 6.13 5.00 -8.29
CA ASP A 139 7.36 4.24 -8.54
C ASP A 139 8.53 5.22 -8.49
N ALA A 140 9.27 5.21 -7.40
CA ALA A 140 10.24 6.27 -7.09
C ALA A 140 11.48 5.75 -6.36
N ALA A 141 12.57 6.51 -6.52
CA ALA A 141 13.76 6.41 -5.70
C ALA A 141 13.92 7.70 -4.88
N LEU A 142 14.13 7.57 -3.58
CA LEU A 142 14.39 8.66 -2.67
C LEU A 142 15.80 8.54 -2.10
N ILE A 143 16.48 9.69 -2.00
CA ILE A 143 17.68 9.86 -1.19
C ILE A 143 17.31 10.82 -0.06
N LYS A 144 17.44 10.37 1.17
CA LYS A 144 17.02 11.09 2.37
C LYS A 144 18.25 11.40 3.24
N TYR A 145 18.33 12.63 3.70
CA TYR A 145 19.33 13.09 4.65
C TYR A 145 18.64 13.63 5.89
N ALA A 146 19.10 13.20 7.06
CA ALA A 146 18.59 13.71 8.33
C ALA A 146 19.73 13.80 9.36
N LYS A 147 20.10 15.02 9.74
CA LYS A 147 21.11 15.28 10.76
C LYS A 147 20.96 16.70 11.32
N ASP A 148 21.19 16.85 12.63
CA ASP A 148 21.27 18.12 13.36
C ASP A 148 20.03 19.04 13.10
N GLY A 149 18.83 18.45 13.01
CA GLY A 149 17.57 19.18 12.77
C GLY A 149 17.31 19.52 11.29
N LEU A 150 18.23 19.26 10.37
CA LEU A 150 18.04 19.41 8.94
C LEU A 150 17.55 18.07 8.35
N THR A 151 16.43 18.13 7.60
CA THR A 151 15.91 17.01 6.82
C THR A 151 15.77 17.43 5.37
N LEU A 152 16.33 16.63 4.45
CA LEU A 152 16.25 16.83 3.01
C LEU A 152 15.87 15.50 2.34
N ASP A 153 14.86 15.52 1.48
CA ASP A 153 14.44 14.40 0.66
C ASP A 153 14.54 14.76 -0.82
N PHE A 154 15.30 13.98 -1.56
CA PHE A 154 15.37 14.07 -3.03
C PHE A 154 14.60 12.87 -3.60
N ALA A 155 13.51 13.14 -4.33
CA ALA A 155 12.66 12.14 -4.94
C ALA A 155 12.78 12.14 -6.46
N PHE A 156 13.00 10.98 -7.04
CA PHE A 156 13.02 10.74 -8.48
C PHE A 156 11.95 9.71 -8.81
N ALA A 157 10.92 10.11 -9.56
CA ALA A 157 9.87 9.23 -10.02
C ALA A 157 9.88 9.14 -11.54
N PHE A 158 9.64 7.95 -12.08
CA PHE A 158 9.55 7.71 -13.51
C PHE A 158 8.21 7.07 -13.84
N ASN A 159 7.36 7.82 -14.53
CA ASN A 159 6.06 7.35 -14.99
C ASN A 159 6.15 7.10 -16.50
N GLN A 160 5.96 5.84 -16.89
CA GLN A 160 5.90 5.46 -18.30
C GLN A 160 4.49 5.60 -18.85
N ASP A 161 4.38 6.07 -20.07
CA ASP A 161 3.15 6.02 -20.84
C ASP A 161 3.10 4.71 -21.64
N TYR A 162 2.22 3.79 -21.26
CA TYR A 162 2.07 2.51 -21.94
C TYR A 162 1.51 2.64 -23.36
N SER A 163 0.91 3.76 -23.71
CA SER A 163 0.43 3.99 -25.08
C SER A 163 1.56 4.20 -26.08
N HIS A 164 2.76 4.51 -25.59
CA HIS A 164 3.96 4.74 -26.40
C HIS A 164 5.15 3.99 -25.81
N PRO A 165 5.18 2.63 -25.89
CA PRO A 165 6.35 1.88 -25.46
C PRO A 165 7.51 2.18 -26.40
N THR A 166 8.61 2.67 -25.85
CA THR A 166 9.88 2.88 -26.60
C THR A 166 10.64 1.60 -26.75
#